data_f5fa027fa69aa1aee1baa92d7fdf829d
#
_entry.id   f5fa027fa69aa1aee1baa92d7fdf829d
#
_cell.length_a   1.000
_cell.length_b   1.000
_cell.length_c   1.000
_cell.angle_alpha   90.00
_cell.angle_beta   90.00
_cell.angle_gamma   90.00
#
_symmetry.space_group_name_H-M   'P 1'
#
loop_
_entity.id
_entity.type
_entity.pdbx_description
1 polymer ?
#
loop_
_entity_poly.entity_id
_entity_poly.type
_entity_poly.pdbx_seq_one_letter_code
_entity_poly.pdbx_strand_id
1 'polypeptide(L)'
;MSTEIMIAIDLVAIFILTVPLYYRRHHRRDLLTAFAVLNIGVFAVASILGSASIGIGVGMGLFGVLSIIRLRSTEISQYEVAYYFSALSIGLIAGLGSGDPLTSSALIALVLVVVALVDSRKILPASRQEEMRLDHAFTNEDELARHVEKLLGATVTNLRVISVDLVNDTTLIDVRWVRDKHSQPLQTEPDRRTRPTKTIHLVSEATR
;
A
#
# COMPACT_ATOMS: atom_id res chain seq x y z
N MET A 1 -18.49 -0.20 -33.21
CA MET A 1 -17.78 -1.49 -33.06
C MET A 1 -16.43 -1.34 -32.40
N SER A 2 -15.53 -0.48 -32.86
CA SER A 2 -14.23 -0.28 -32.17
C SER A 2 -14.35 0.28 -30.74
N THR A 3 -15.21 1.25 -30.52
CA THR A 3 -15.40 1.88 -29.20
C THR A 3 -16.01 0.93 -28.17
N GLU A 4 -16.96 0.11 -28.54
CA GLU A 4 -17.58 -0.90 -27.66
C GLU A 4 -16.56 -1.95 -27.20
N ILE A 5 -15.68 -2.36 -28.13
CA ILE A 5 -14.59 -3.29 -27.83
C ILE A 5 -13.60 -2.63 -26.85
N MET A 6 -13.26 -1.37 -27.04
CA MET A 6 -12.34 -0.66 -26.14
C MET A 6 -12.92 -0.46 -24.75
N ILE A 7 -14.23 -0.18 -24.62
CA ILE A 7 -14.94 -0.15 -23.34
C ILE A 7 -14.84 -1.50 -22.64
N ALA A 8 -15.08 -2.59 -23.35
CA ALA A 8 -15.00 -3.92 -22.77
C ALA A 8 -13.58 -4.27 -22.32
N ILE A 9 -12.57 -3.93 -23.13
CA ILE A 9 -11.15 -4.13 -22.78
C ILE A 9 -10.77 -3.32 -21.53
N ASP A 10 -11.18 -2.05 -21.46
CA ASP A 10 -10.90 -1.18 -20.32
C ASP A 10 -11.52 -1.72 -19.02
N LEU A 11 -12.80 -2.10 -19.06
CA LEU A 11 -13.50 -2.67 -17.92
C LEU A 11 -12.86 -3.98 -17.43
N VAL A 12 -12.45 -4.84 -18.34
CA VAL A 12 -11.73 -6.07 -17.99
C VAL A 12 -10.35 -5.74 -17.40
N ALA A 13 -9.63 -4.81 -18.00
CA ALA A 13 -8.31 -4.41 -17.56
C ALA A 13 -8.33 -3.79 -16.16
N ILE A 14 -9.25 -2.85 -15.90
CA ILE A 14 -9.38 -2.22 -14.57
C ILE A 14 -9.86 -3.23 -13.52
N PHE A 15 -10.73 -4.17 -13.88
CA PHE A 15 -11.11 -5.27 -13.00
C PHE A 15 -9.91 -6.14 -12.62
N ILE A 16 -9.07 -6.52 -13.60
CA ILE A 16 -7.84 -7.29 -13.36
C ILE A 16 -6.85 -6.50 -12.49
N LEU A 17 -6.71 -5.20 -12.72
CA LEU A 17 -5.82 -4.36 -11.93
C LEU A 17 -6.29 -4.25 -10.48
N THR A 18 -7.59 -4.01 -10.28
CA THR A 18 -8.13 -3.66 -8.96
C THR A 18 -8.43 -4.89 -8.10
N VAL A 19 -9.00 -5.96 -8.65
CA VAL A 19 -9.46 -7.10 -7.85
C VAL A 19 -8.35 -8.14 -7.63
N PRO A 20 -7.83 -8.85 -8.64
CA PRO A 20 -6.83 -9.89 -8.40
C PRO A 20 -5.43 -9.35 -8.07
N LEU A 21 -5.00 -8.20 -8.65
CA LEU A 21 -3.68 -7.67 -8.38
C LEU A 21 -3.65 -6.87 -7.08
N TYR A 22 -4.51 -5.86 -6.95
CA TYR A 22 -4.46 -4.96 -5.80
C TYR A 22 -5.19 -5.50 -4.57
N TYR A 23 -6.49 -5.78 -4.67
CA TYR A 23 -7.32 -6.10 -3.51
C TYR A 23 -6.90 -7.38 -2.77
N ARG A 24 -6.55 -8.43 -3.50
CA ARG A 24 -6.08 -9.70 -2.88
C ARG A 24 -4.80 -9.54 -2.09
N ARG A 25 -4.04 -8.49 -2.34
CA ARG A 25 -2.75 -8.26 -1.69
C ARG A 25 -2.82 -7.21 -0.58
N HIS A 26 -3.52 -6.11 -0.81
CA HIS A 26 -3.52 -4.94 0.07
C HIS A 26 -4.79 -4.80 0.92
N HIS A 27 -5.90 -5.46 0.54
CA HIS A 27 -7.18 -5.48 1.25
C HIS A 27 -7.81 -4.10 1.54
N ARG A 28 -7.40 -3.04 0.84
CA ARG A 28 -7.94 -1.68 1.00
C ARG A 28 -9.04 -1.42 -0.02
N ARG A 29 -10.27 -1.30 0.46
CA ARG A 29 -11.48 -1.07 -0.38
C ARG A 29 -11.59 0.37 -0.88
N ASP A 30 -11.15 1.33 -0.08
CA ASP A 30 -11.13 2.76 -0.40
C ASP A 30 -10.35 3.03 -1.70
N LEU A 31 -9.16 2.46 -1.81
CA LEU A 31 -8.30 2.64 -2.98
C LEU A 31 -8.79 1.88 -4.22
N LEU A 32 -9.41 0.72 -4.05
CA LEU A 32 -10.05 0.00 -5.15
C LEU A 32 -11.08 0.88 -5.86
N THR A 33 -11.95 1.53 -5.07
CA THR A 33 -12.96 2.45 -5.61
C THR A 33 -12.30 3.65 -6.29
N ALA A 34 -11.25 4.20 -5.69
CA ALA A 34 -10.53 5.33 -6.25
C ALA A 34 -9.90 5.01 -7.61
N PHE A 35 -9.23 3.84 -7.75
CA PHE A 35 -8.64 3.40 -9.01
C PHE A 35 -9.69 3.19 -10.11
N ALA A 36 -10.82 2.54 -9.76
CA ALA A 36 -11.88 2.28 -10.72
C ALA A 36 -12.54 3.58 -11.21
N VAL A 37 -12.88 4.48 -10.30
CA VAL A 37 -13.51 5.77 -10.65
C VAL A 37 -12.55 6.64 -11.46
N LEU A 38 -11.28 6.67 -11.10
CA LEU A 38 -10.26 7.43 -11.81
C LEU A 38 -10.06 6.91 -13.23
N ASN A 39 -9.95 5.60 -13.41
CA ASN A 39 -9.80 4.97 -14.72
C ASN A 39 -11.02 5.31 -15.62
N ILE A 40 -12.23 5.04 -15.16
CA ILE A 40 -13.46 5.31 -15.92
C ILE A 40 -13.59 6.80 -16.26
N GLY A 41 -13.26 7.68 -15.31
CA GLY A 41 -13.27 9.13 -15.55
C GLY A 41 -12.29 9.55 -16.62
N VAL A 42 -11.06 9.05 -16.58
CA VAL A 42 -10.04 9.32 -17.60
C VAL A 42 -10.42 8.72 -18.95
N PHE A 43 -10.92 7.48 -18.97
CA PHE A 43 -11.43 6.85 -20.19
C PHE A 43 -12.50 7.70 -20.85
N ALA A 44 -13.51 8.16 -20.10
CA ALA A 44 -14.60 8.97 -20.64
C ALA A 44 -14.09 10.30 -21.23
N VAL A 45 -13.21 11.00 -20.51
CA VAL A 45 -12.63 12.25 -20.99
C VAL A 45 -11.75 12.01 -22.21
N ALA A 46 -10.89 11.00 -22.19
CA ALA A 46 -10.00 10.65 -23.30
C ALA A 46 -10.79 10.27 -24.58
N SER A 47 -11.90 9.54 -24.42
CA SER A 47 -12.78 9.16 -25.55
C SER A 47 -13.41 10.37 -26.22
N ILE A 48 -13.84 11.38 -25.45
CA ILE A 48 -14.38 12.63 -25.97
C ILE A 48 -13.29 13.44 -26.69
N LEU A 49 -12.10 13.52 -26.09
CA LEU A 49 -10.96 14.24 -26.65
C LEU A 49 -10.43 13.59 -27.94
N GLY A 50 -10.38 12.26 -27.99
CA GLY A 50 -9.94 11.54 -29.19
C GLY A 50 -10.85 11.70 -30.39
N SER A 51 -12.13 12.01 -30.14
CA SER A 51 -13.13 12.26 -31.20
C SER A 51 -13.19 13.71 -31.67
N ALA A 52 -12.66 14.64 -30.92
CA ALA A 52 -12.69 16.06 -31.23
C ALA A 52 -11.31 16.53 -31.70
N SER A 53 -11.26 17.37 -32.75
CA SER A 53 -10.05 18.09 -33.20
C SER A 53 -9.58 19.15 -32.17
N ILE A 54 -9.89 18.94 -30.91
CA ILE A 54 -9.65 19.87 -29.80
C ILE A 54 -8.21 19.66 -29.33
N GLY A 55 -7.40 20.63 -29.68
CA GLY A 55 -5.97 20.60 -29.53
C GLY A 55 -5.43 20.43 -28.10
N ILE A 56 -4.13 20.47 -28.03
CA ILE A 56 -3.18 20.34 -26.90
C ILE A 56 -3.68 20.96 -25.57
N GLY A 57 -4.53 21.99 -25.61
CA GLY A 57 -5.04 22.69 -24.40
C GLY A 57 -5.88 21.83 -23.46
N VAL A 58 -6.64 20.87 -23.97
CA VAL A 58 -7.47 20.01 -23.11
C VAL A 58 -6.63 18.92 -22.45
N GLY A 59 -5.61 18.40 -23.14
CA GLY A 59 -4.62 17.51 -22.52
C GLY A 59 -3.90 18.18 -21.35
N MET A 60 -3.50 19.45 -21.51
CA MET A 60 -2.94 20.25 -20.42
C MET A 60 -3.95 20.49 -19.27
N GLY A 61 -5.24 20.72 -19.60
CA GLY A 61 -6.30 20.88 -18.60
C GLY A 61 -6.49 19.62 -17.76
N LEU A 62 -6.51 18.44 -18.40
CA LEU A 62 -6.59 17.15 -17.70
C LEU A 62 -5.37 16.94 -16.78
N PHE A 63 -4.18 17.26 -17.26
CA PHE A 63 -2.94 17.18 -16.47
C PHE A 63 -2.97 18.15 -15.27
N GLY A 64 -3.55 19.34 -15.46
CA GLY A 64 -3.76 20.32 -14.40
C GLY A 64 -4.71 19.80 -13.31
N VAL A 65 -5.84 19.21 -13.71
CA VAL A 65 -6.80 18.60 -12.74
C VAL A 65 -6.16 17.43 -11.99
N LEU A 66 -5.41 16.57 -12.68
CA LEU A 66 -4.67 15.48 -12.05
C LEU A 66 -3.60 15.98 -11.07
N SER A 67 -2.97 17.12 -11.37
CA SER A 67 -1.99 17.76 -10.48
C SER A 67 -2.63 18.31 -9.20
N ILE A 68 -3.90 18.74 -9.27
CA ILE A 68 -4.66 19.24 -8.11
C ILE A 68 -5.10 18.08 -7.19
N ILE A 69 -5.31 16.89 -7.72
CA ILE A 69 -5.55 15.66 -6.94
C ILE A 69 -4.30 15.24 -6.14
N ARG A 70 -3.18 15.95 -6.32
CA ARG A 70 -2.01 15.79 -5.46
C ARG A 70 -2.40 16.06 -4.01
N LEU A 71 -2.84 15.08 -3.47
CA LEU A 71 -3.10 14.53 -2.18
C LEU A 71 -2.59 15.35 -1.02
N ARG A 72 -3.57 15.97 -0.45
CA ARG A 72 -3.47 16.64 0.82
C ARG A 72 -3.34 15.56 1.91
N SER A 73 -2.14 15.48 2.50
CA SER A 73 -1.89 15.04 3.89
C SER A 73 -2.07 13.59 4.34
N THR A 74 -2.09 12.59 3.47
CA THR A 74 -1.76 11.24 3.90
C THR A 74 -0.59 10.74 3.06
N GLU A 75 0.44 10.19 3.69
CA GLU A 75 1.55 9.56 2.97
C GLU A 75 1.01 8.38 2.15
N ILE A 76 0.91 8.61 0.83
CA ILE A 76 0.57 7.56 -0.11
C ILE A 76 1.82 6.74 -0.32
N SER A 77 1.70 5.45 -0.14
CA SER A 77 2.80 4.56 -0.40
C SER A 77 3.19 4.58 -1.88
N GLN A 78 4.48 4.41 -2.17
CA GLN A 78 4.99 4.39 -3.54
C GLN A 78 4.28 3.34 -4.42
N TYR A 79 3.83 2.24 -3.81
CA TYR A 79 3.05 1.20 -4.50
C TYR A 79 1.67 1.70 -4.93
N GLU A 80 0.99 2.47 -4.08
CA GLU A 80 -0.31 3.05 -4.41
C GLU A 80 -0.20 4.03 -5.57
N VAL A 81 0.87 4.84 -5.61
CA VAL A 81 1.16 5.74 -6.74
C VAL A 81 1.32 4.95 -8.05
N ALA A 82 2.01 3.81 -8.04
CA ALA A 82 2.16 2.97 -9.21
C ALA A 82 0.82 2.42 -9.72
N TYR A 83 -0.08 2.00 -8.81
CA TYR A 83 -1.42 1.56 -9.18
C TYR A 83 -2.30 2.70 -9.71
N TYR A 84 -2.23 3.91 -9.12
CA TYR A 84 -2.89 5.10 -9.64
C TYR A 84 -2.44 5.39 -11.07
N PHE A 85 -1.13 5.41 -11.30
CA PHE A 85 -0.58 5.67 -12.63
C PHE A 85 -1.00 4.60 -13.64
N SER A 86 -1.03 3.34 -13.25
CA SER A 86 -1.46 2.23 -14.10
C SER A 86 -2.94 2.34 -14.47
N ALA A 87 -3.81 2.67 -13.51
CA ALA A 87 -5.24 2.87 -13.75
C ALA A 87 -5.50 4.04 -14.70
N LEU A 88 -4.78 5.16 -14.54
CA LEU A 88 -4.81 6.30 -15.44
C LEU A 88 -4.36 5.94 -16.85
N SER A 89 -3.24 5.23 -16.97
CA SER A 89 -2.66 4.85 -18.26
C SER A 89 -3.60 3.92 -19.04
N ILE A 90 -4.21 2.94 -18.36
CA ILE A 90 -5.19 2.04 -18.98
C ILE A 90 -6.38 2.81 -19.52
N GLY A 91 -7.01 3.67 -18.71
CA GLY A 91 -8.14 4.49 -19.15
C GLY A 91 -7.78 5.44 -20.30
N LEU A 92 -6.59 6.04 -20.27
CA LEU A 92 -6.11 6.94 -21.33
C LEU A 92 -5.88 6.18 -22.65
N ILE A 93 -5.16 5.05 -22.60
CA ILE A 93 -4.87 4.22 -23.78
C ILE A 93 -6.18 3.70 -24.40
N ALA A 94 -7.10 3.21 -23.55
CA ALA A 94 -8.39 2.71 -24.02
C ALA A 94 -9.27 3.82 -24.61
N GLY A 95 -9.29 5.00 -23.98
CA GLY A 95 -10.08 6.15 -24.44
C GLY A 95 -9.57 6.79 -25.72
N LEU A 96 -8.25 6.84 -25.92
CA LEU A 96 -7.63 7.37 -27.16
C LEU A 96 -7.48 6.31 -28.26
N GLY A 97 -7.56 5.03 -27.92
CA GLY A 97 -7.24 3.89 -28.78
C GLY A 97 -8.24 3.58 -29.91
N SER A 98 -9.01 4.55 -30.33
CA SER A 98 -10.01 4.40 -31.40
C SER A 98 -9.43 4.06 -32.80
N GLY A 99 -8.10 4.21 -33.00
CA GLY A 99 -7.44 3.98 -34.30
C GLY A 99 -7.05 2.52 -34.53
N ASP A 100 -6.43 1.86 -33.56
CA ASP A 100 -6.01 0.46 -33.67
C ASP A 100 -6.23 -0.29 -32.32
N PRO A 101 -7.33 -1.05 -32.24
CA PRO A 101 -7.65 -1.80 -31.03
C PRO A 101 -6.60 -2.84 -30.63
N LEU A 102 -5.87 -3.39 -31.59
CA LEU A 102 -4.85 -4.41 -31.31
C LEU A 102 -3.64 -3.82 -30.58
N THR A 103 -3.12 -2.71 -31.08
CA THR A 103 -2.00 -2.00 -30.46
C THR A 103 -2.39 -1.50 -29.07
N SER A 104 -3.59 -0.90 -28.93
CA SER A 104 -4.09 -0.42 -27.63
C SER A 104 -4.24 -1.56 -26.61
N SER A 105 -4.80 -2.69 -27.02
CA SER A 105 -4.93 -3.85 -26.13
C SER A 105 -3.57 -4.45 -25.74
N ALA A 106 -2.61 -4.47 -26.66
CA ALA A 106 -1.26 -4.93 -26.38
C ALA A 106 -0.53 -4.04 -25.34
N LEU A 107 -0.70 -2.71 -25.45
CA LEU A 107 -0.14 -1.77 -24.48
C LEU A 107 -0.81 -1.90 -23.09
N ILE A 108 -2.12 -2.05 -23.05
CA ILE A 108 -2.86 -2.31 -21.80
C ILE A 108 -2.37 -3.62 -21.15
N ALA A 109 -2.26 -4.69 -21.95
CA ALA A 109 -1.74 -5.96 -21.47
C ALA A 109 -0.30 -5.84 -20.95
N LEU A 110 0.55 -5.06 -21.61
CA LEU A 110 1.91 -4.78 -21.15
C LEU A 110 1.92 -4.09 -19.78
N VAL A 111 1.08 -3.07 -19.57
CA VAL A 111 0.96 -2.38 -18.26
C VAL A 111 0.55 -3.38 -17.18
N LEU A 112 -0.48 -4.21 -17.44
CA LEU A 112 -0.93 -5.22 -16.47
C LEU A 112 0.15 -6.25 -16.15
N VAL A 113 0.88 -6.72 -17.14
CA VAL A 113 1.98 -7.67 -16.96
C VAL A 113 3.11 -7.07 -16.14
N VAL A 114 3.52 -5.84 -16.43
CA VAL A 114 4.56 -5.15 -15.66
C VAL A 114 4.16 -4.99 -14.21
N VAL A 115 2.93 -4.52 -13.94
CA VAL A 115 2.42 -4.39 -12.57
C VAL A 115 2.38 -5.75 -11.87
N ALA A 116 1.88 -6.78 -12.54
CA ALA A 116 1.80 -8.13 -11.97
C ALA A 116 3.19 -8.71 -11.65
N LEU A 117 4.19 -8.45 -12.50
CA LEU A 117 5.57 -8.88 -12.27
C LEU A 117 6.21 -8.13 -11.11
N VAL A 118 6.15 -6.79 -11.13
CA VAL A 118 6.76 -5.95 -10.09
C VAL A 118 6.10 -6.19 -8.73
N ASP A 119 4.77 -6.36 -8.69
CA ASP A 119 4.04 -6.64 -7.47
C ASP A 119 4.09 -8.11 -7.03
N SER A 120 4.78 -8.98 -7.78
CA SER A 120 4.91 -10.40 -7.42
C SER A 120 5.79 -10.60 -6.18
N ARG A 121 5.26 -11.29 -5.17
CA ARG A 121 6.01 -11.68 -3.94
C ARG A 121 7.26 -12.51 -4.22
N LYS A 122 7.33 -13.13 -5.39
CA LYS A 122 8.50 -13.93 -5.79
C LYS A 122 9.68 -13.05 -6.24
N ILE A 123 9.39 -11.87 -6.79
CA ILE A 123 10.39 -10.94 -7.32
C ILE A 123 10.80 -9.95 -6.24
N LEU A 124 9.83 -9.39 -5.50
CA LEU A 124 10.10 -8.53 -4.35
C LEU A 124 9.51 -9.17 -3.08
N PRO A 125 10.34 -9.82 -2.26
CA PRO A 125 9.91 -10.29 -0.96
C PRO A 125 9.39 -9.12 -0.13
N ALA A 126 8.28 -9.35 0.57
CA ALA A 126 7.67 -8.33 1.42
C ALA A 126 8.61 -7.98 2.58
N SER A 127 9.48 -7.02 2.37
CA SER A 127 10.24 -6.37 3.43
C SER A 127 9.29 -5.46 4.18
N ARG A 128 9.11 -5.69 5.48
CA ARG A 128 8.40 -4.75 6.34
C ARG A 128 9.37 -3.66 6.78
N GLN A 129 8.94 -2.44 6.63
CA GLN A 129 9.63 -1.26 7.14
C GLN A 129 8.77 -0.69 8.25
N GLU A 130 9.33 -0.55 9.43
CA GLU A 130 8.66 0.03 10.60
C GLU A 130 9.60 0.99 11.31
N GLU A 131 9.05 2.12 11.70
CA GLU A 131 9.72 3.04 12.59
C GLU A 131 9.41 2.61 14.04
N MET A 132 10.45 2.33 14.82
CA MET A 132 10.32 1.85 16.18
C MET A 132 11.07 2.75 17.14
N ARG A 133 10.45 3.04 18.29
CA ARG A 133 11.12 3.68 19.42
C ARG A 133 11.44 2.62 20.45
N LEU A 134 12.71 2.51 20.76
CA LEU A 134 13.22 1.64 21.81
C LEU A 134 13.39 2.45 23.11
N ASP A 135 13.15 1.82 24.22
CA ASP A 135 13.27 2.36 25.57
C ASP A 135 14.69 2.22 26.16
N HIS A 136 15.68 2.26 25.28
CA HIS A 136 17.10 2.25 25.62
C HIS A 136 17.92 2.99 24.58
N ALA A 137 18.91 3.77 25.03
CA ALA A 137 19.83 4.50 24.16
C ALA A 137 20.98 3.61 23.73
N PHE A 138 20.91 3.09 22.51
CA PHE A 138 21.98 2.27 21.94
C PHE A 138 23.03 3.16 21.24
N THR A 139 24.28 3.03 21.65
CA THR A 139 25.43 3.69 21.00
C THR A 139 26.19 2.75 20.07
N ASN A 140 25.94 1.45 20.14
CA ASN A 140 26.55 0.42 19.32
C ASN A 140 25.52 -0.21 18.37
N GLU A 141 25.77 -0.09 17.05
CA GLU A 141 24.85 -0.60 16.02
C GLU A 141 24.72 -2.14 16.04
N ASP A 142 25.80 -2.88 16.36
CA ASP A 142 25.77 -4.33 16.41
C ASP A 142 24.94 -4.85 17.59
N GLU A 143 24.97 -4.15 18.71
CA GLU A 143 24.17 -4.46 19.88
C GLU A 143 22.70 -4.15 19.64
N LEU A 144 22.44 -3.01 19.03
CA LEU A 144 21.12 -2.59 18.59
C LEU A 144 20.51 -3.60 17.62
N ALA A 145 21.23 -4.02 16.58
CA ALA A 145 20.76 -4.99 15.59
C ALA A 145 20.36 -6.31 16.27
N ARG A 146 21.22 -6.86 17.13
CA ARG A 146 20.92 -8.09 17.87
C ARG A 146 19.72 -7.95 18.81
N HIS A 147 19.56 -6.78 19.44
CA HIS A 147 18.40 -6.50 20.28
C HIS A 147 17.10 -6.48 19.49
N VAL A 148 17.10 -5.80 18.35
CA VAL A 148 15.93 -5.70 17.45
C VAL A 148 15.58 -7.06 16.85
N GLU A 149 16.55 -7.85 16.40
CA GLU A 149 16.33 -9.22 15.90
C GLU A 149 15.68 -10.11 16.97
N LYS A 150 16.15 -10.02 18.20
CA LYS A 150 15.59 -10.76 19.32
C LYS A 150 14.16 -10.30 19.66
N LEU A 151 13.90 -9.01 19.58
CA LEU A 151 12.59 -8.43 19.88
C LEU A 151 11.56 -8.79 18.80
N LEU A 152 11.95 -8.75 17.53
CA LEU A 152 11.07 -9.03 16.39
C LEU A 152 10.94 -10.53 16.09
N GLY A 153 11.87 -11.36 16.57
CA GLY A 153 11.97 -12.77 16.17
C GLY A 153 12.13 -12.93 14.67
N ALA A 154 12.90 -12.04 14.03
CA ALA A 154 13.03 -11.94 12.58
C ALA A 154 14.43 -11.46 12.21
N THR A 155 14.87 -11.75 10.99
CA THR A 155 16.17 -11.29 10.50
C THR A 155 16.08 -9.85 10.04
N VAL A 156 16.90 -8.97 10.61
CA VAL A 156 17.01 -7.56 10.22
C VAL A 156 17.83 -7.46 8.94
N THR A 157 17.22 -6.90 7.90
CA THR A 157 17.88 -6.72 6.59
C THR A 157 18.55 -5.35 6.48
N ASN A 158 17.95 -4.34 7.11
CA ASN A 158 18.52 -2.99 7.16
C ASN A 158 18.03 -2.32 8.46
N LEU A 159 18.95 -1.61 9.11
CA LEU A 159 18.70 -0.87 10.33
C LEU A 159 19.31 0.51 10.19
N ARG A 160 18.53 1.54 10.41
CA ARG A 160 18.97 2.93 10.37
C ARG A 160 18.55 3.62 11.65
N VAL A 161 19.51 4.16 12.36
CA VAL A 161 19.25 5.02 13.52
C VAL A 161 18.83 6.40 13.03
N ILE A 162 17.65 6.85 13.45
CA ILE A 162 17.10 8.18 13.14
C ILE A 162 17.58 9.18 14.19
N SER A 163 17.44 8.83 15.47
CA SER A 163 17.91 9.65 16.58
C SER A 163 18.15 8.82 17.83
N VAL A 164 19.15 9.25 18.62
CA VAL A 164 19.43 8.70 19.96
C VAL A 164 19.24 9.82 20.96
N ASP A 165 18.38 9.63 21.94
CA ASP A 165 18.13 10.54 23.05
C ASP A 165 18.77 9.97 24.31
N LEU A 166 19.93 10.47 24.67
CA LEU A 166 20.69 10.03 25.86
C LEU A 166 20.08 10.56 27.18
N VAL A 167 19.21 11.58 27.09
CA VAL A 167 18.58 12.17 28.29
C VAL A 167 17.39 11.34 28.72
N ASN A 168 16.57 10.91 27.73
CA ASN A 168 15.38 10.10 27.97
C ASN A 168 15.63 8.60 27.81
N ASP A 169 16.87 8.19 27.56
CA ASP A 169 17.28 6.81 27.31
C ASP A 169 16.44 6.12 26.23
N THR A 170 16.29 6.77 25.06
CA THR A 170 15.51 6.24 23.94
C THR A 170 16.26 6.28 22.62
N THR A 171 15.99 5.29 21.75
CA THR A 171 16.50 5.25 20.38
C THR A 171 15.35 5.12 19.39
N LEU A 172 15.30 6.02 18.40
CA LEU A 172 14.36 5.95 17.28
C LEU A 172 15.07 5.34 16.09
N ILE A 173 14.51 4.26 15.55
CA ILE A 173 15.08 3.51 14.43
C ILE A 173 14.07 3.29 13.32
N ASP A 174 14.58 3.24 12.09
CA ASP A 174 13.88 2.71 10.93
C ASP A 174 14.45 1.32 10.62
N VAL A 175 13.65 0.29 10.79
CA VAL A 175 14.08 -1.10 10.63
C VAL A 175 13.35 -1.77 9.48
N ARG A 176 14.12 -2.45 8.62
CA ARG A 176 13.60 -3.36 7.61
C ARG A 176 13.92 -4.79 8.00
N TRP A 177 12.90 -5.62 8.04
CA TRP A 177 13.05 -7.00 8.46
C TRP A 177 12.23 -7.96 7.60
N VAL A 178 12.67 -9.20 7.57
CA VAL A 178 12.00 -10.31 6.87
C VAL A 178 11.65 -11.36 7.92
N ARG A 179 10.38 -11.73 7.99
CA ARG A 179 9.95 -12.75 8.94
C ARG A 179 10.48 -14.12 8.51
N ASP A 180 11.31 -14.73 9.32
CA ASP A 180 11.67 -16.13 9.17
C ASP A 180 10.46 -17.02 9.48
N LYS A 181 10.19 -17.98 8.60
CA LYS A 181 9.05 -18.90 8.75
C LYS A 181 9.12 -19.79 10.00
N HIS A 182 10.23 -19.80 10.71
CA HIS A 182 10.49 -20.65 11.88
C HIS A 182 10.62 -19.91 13.20
N SER A 183 10.53 -18.58 13.22
CA SER A 183 10.62 -17.82 14.47
C SER A 183 9.23 -17.74 15.13
N GLN A 184 9.09 -18.38 16.27
CA GLN A 184 7.96 -18.15 17.16
C GLN A 184 8.10 -16.75 17.77
N PRO A 185 7.05 -15.90 17.75
CA PRO A 185 7.09 -14.63 18.45
C PRO A 185 7.30 -14.91 19.94
N LEU A 186 8.21 -14.17 20.56
CA LEU A 186 8.32 -14.14 22.02
C LEU A 186 6.93 -13.83 22.57
N GLN A 187 6.34 -14.81 23.24
CA GLN A 187 5.12 -14.59 24.02
C GLN A 187 5.50 -13.55 25.08
N THR A 188 4.96 -12.36 24.96
CA THR A 188 4.97 -11.37 26.03
C THR A 188 4.28 -12.05 27.20
N GLU A 189 5.07 -12.44 28.21
CA GLU A 189 4.53 -13.02 29.43
C GLU A 189 3.54 -11.99 30.01
N PRO A 190 2.26 -12.35 30.21
CA PRO A 190 1.30 -11.39 30.73
C PRO A 190 1.77 -10.94 32.11
N ASP A 191 1.89 -9.63 32.28
CA ASP A 191 2.28 -8.98 33.52
C ASP A 191 1.46 -9.59 34.68
N ARG A 192 2.15 -10.35 35.57
CA ARG A 192 1.56 -11.00 36.76
C ARG A 192 1.00 -10.01 37.76
N ARG A 193 1.08 -8.70 37.52
CA ARG A 193 0.67 -7.66 38.48
C ARG A 193 -0.82 -7.32 38.43
N THR A 194 -1.58 -7.83 37.46
CA THR A 194 -3.04 -7.65 37.41
C THR A 194 -3.77 -8.94 37.76
N ARG A 195 -3.51 -9.51 38.97
CA ARG A 195 -4.49 -10.40 39.56
C ARG A 195 -5.62 -9.54 40.13
N PRO A 196 -6.87 -9.72 39.70
CA PRO A 196 -7.99 -9.08 40.35
C PRO A 196 -8.06 -9.62 41.79
N THR A 197 -7.99 -8.71 42.73
CA THR A 197 -8.19 -9.00 44.19
C THR A 197 -9.55 -9.68 44.32
N LYS A 198 -9.52 -10.92 44.75
CA LYS A 198 -10.73 -11.72 45.00
C LYS A 198 -11.51 -11.01 46.13
N THR A 199 -12.58 -10.32 45.75
CA THR A 199 -13.53 -9.70 46.67
C THR A 199 -14.17 -10.81 47.48
N ILE A 200 -13.79 -10.94 48.75
CA ILE A 200 -14.42 -11.85 49.72
C ILE A 200 -15.73 -11.17 50.07
N HIS A 201 -16.84 -11.68 49.57
CA HIS A 201 -18.17 -11.39 50.11
C HIS A 201 -18.28 -12.02 51.50
N LEU A 202 -18.13 -11.20 52.51
CA LEU A 202 -18.61 -11.55 53.87
C LEU A 202 -20.12 -11.54 53.83
N VAL A 203 -20.68 -12.75 53.86
CA VAL A 203 -22.10 -12.94 54.15
C VAL A 203 -22.27 -12.62 55.64
N SER A 204 -22.93 -11.50 55.93
CA SER A 204 -23.44 -11.16 57.26
C SER A 204 -24.75 -11.89 57.44
N GLU A 205 -24.76 -13.01 58.15
CA GLU A 205 -25.92 -13.52 58.84
C GLU A 205 -26.19 -12.63 60.05
N ALA A 206 -27.33 -11.98 60.06
CA ALA A 206 -27.94 -11.44 61.25
C ALA A 206 -29.46 -11.59 61.10
N THR A 207 -29.98 -12.65 61.65
CA THR A 207 -31.05 -12.76 62.67
C THR A 207 -32.12 -11.66 62.67
N ARG A 208 -33.28 -11.95 62.24
CA ARG A 208 -34.59 -12.02 62.95
C ARG A 208 -35.76 -12.06 61.95
#